data_743ccabe8a49fbb9c066ba550f3153b0
#
_entry.id   743ccabe8a49fbb9c066ba550f3153b0
#
_cell.length_a   1.000
_cell.length_b   1.000
_cell.length_c   1.000
_cell.angle_alpha   90.00
_cell.angle_beta   90.00
_cell.angle_gamma   90.00
#
_symmetry.space_group_name_H-M   'P 1'
#
loop_
_entity.id
_entity.type
_entity.pdbx_description
1 polymer ?
#
loop_
_entity_poly.entity_id
_entity_poly.type
_entity_poly.pdbx_seq_one_letter_code
_entity_poly.pdbx_strand_id
1 'polypeptide(L)'
;HITMNKIRPIILTLVMVAAGLLAYGLWTLPSPKAADYEGFSSARVVEDIAVISKEHHSVAHPEERAKVREYLVERLQGLGADTVKLYGYDSLVGPKNRHVVYTFDADNILAEFAPENASENTPYLMFVAHYDSRYSQPMPKQDTVWSYGAADDGYGVGVTLETVSQLLKQRADWKQGVKVLFTDAEEVGMYGMTAQWENNKEVFDNVGLMVNIEARGPWGPALLFETC
;
A
#
# COMPACT_ATOMS: atom_id res chain seq x y z
N HIS A 1 -45.34 21.70 37.77
CA HIS A 1 -45.37 21.76 36.30
C HIS A 1 -44.06 22.30 35.74
N ILE A 2 -43.22 21.44 35.19
CA ILE A 2 -42.05 21.87 34.44
C ILE A 2 -42.56 22.47 33.11
N THR A 3 -42.40 23.77 32.95
CA THR A 3 -42.89 24.46 31.75
C THR A 3 -42.05 23.98 30.52
N MET A 4 -42.72 23.85 29.37
CA MET A 4 -42.09 23.45 28.08
C MET A 4 -40.79 24.22 27.76
N ASN A 5 -40.69 25.48 28.19
CA ASN A 5 -39.51 26.32 28.01
C ASN A 5 -38.25 25.83 28.80
N LYS A 6 -38.44 25.02 29.85
CA LYS A 6 -37.30 24.43 30.60
C LYS A 6 -36.92 23.04 30.08
N ILE A 7 -37.84 22.37 29.39
CA ILE A 7 -37.57 21.04 28.81
C ILE A 7 -36.74 21.14 27.52
N ARG A 8 -37.01 22.15 26.68
CA ARG A 8 -36.30 22.36 25.40
C ARG A 8 -34.76 22.40 25.53
N PRO A 9 -34.16 23.21 26.44
CA PRO A 9 -32.69 23.24 26.56
C PRO A 9 -32.13 21.90 27.07
N ILE A 10 -32.88 21.19 27.92
CA ILE A 10 -32.45 19.88 28.41
C ILE A 10 -32.39 18.87 27.25
N ILE A 11 -33.43 18.80 26.44
CA ILE A 11 -33.49 17.94 25.25
C ILE A 11 -32.33 18.30 24.26
N LEU A 12 -32.15 19.58 24.00
CA LEU A 12 -31.07 20.02 23.11
C LEU A 12 -29.69 19.62 23.62
N THR A 13 -29.44 19.78 24.93
CA THR A 13 -28.18 19.34 25.54
C THR A 13 -27.99 17.84 25.41
N LEU A 14 -29.02 17.02 25.67
CA LEU A 14 -28.96 15.57 25.53
C LEU A 14 -28.68 15.16 24.07
N VAL A 15 -29.33 15.81 23.09
CA VAL A 15 -29.06 15.57 21.66
C VAL A 15 -27.63 15.93 21.28
N MET A 16 -27.12 17.07 21.77
CA MET A 16 -25.74 17.49 21.50
C MET A 16 -24.72 16.52 22.13
N VAL A 17 -24.97 16.07 23.37
CA VAL A 17 -24.12 15.06 24.03
C VAL A 17 -24.16 13.74 23.26
N ALA A 18 -25.34 13.27 22.88
CA ALA A 18 -25.48 12.04 22.10
C ALA A 18 -24.77 12.14 20.74
N ALA A 19 -24.93 13.27 20.04
CA ALA A 19 -24.23 13.53 18.79
C ALA A 19 -22.70 13.60 18.97
N GLY A 20 -22.23 14.21 20.06
CA GLY A 20 -20.80 14.25 20.41
C GLY A 20 -20.22 12.87 20.71
N LEU A 21 -20.96 12.04 21.48
CA LEU A 21 -20.55 10.67 21.75
C LEU A 21 -20.55 9.78 20.50
N LEU A 22 -21.54 9.96 19.63
CA LEU A 22 -21.59 9.26 18.35
C LEU A 22 -20.41 9.69 17.44
N ALA A 23 -20.16 10.98 17.32
CA ALA A 23 -19.05 11.51 16.55
C ALA A 23 -17.70 11.00 17.12
N TYR A 24 -17.52 10.97 18.44
CA TYR A 24 -16.35 10.42 19.09
C TYR A 24 -16.19 8.93 18.78
N GLY A 25 -17.26 8.13 18.88
CA GLY A 25 -17.23 6.70 18.56
C GLY A 25 -16.91 6.40 17.10
N LEU A 26 -17.40 7.25 16.16
CA LEU A 26 -17.07 7.15 14.74
C LEU A 26 -15.65 7.63 14.42
N TRP A 27 -15.07 8.48 15.25
CA TRP A 27 -13.74 9.06 15.07
C TRP A 27 -12.62 8.25 15.73
N THR A 28 -12.95 7.35 16.66
CA THR A 28 -11.96 6.49 17.30
C THR A 28 -11.45 5.46 16.31
N LEU A 29 -10.12 5.45 16.09
CA LEU A 29 -9.47 4.41 15.31
C LEU A 29 -9.59 3.06 16.05
N PRO A 30 -9.77 1.95 15.33
CA PRO A 30 -9.75 0.64 15.94
C PRO A 30 -8.41 0.39 16.65
N SER A 31 -8.46 -0.31 17.78
CA SER A 31 -7.26 -0.67 18.54
C SER A 31 -6.35 -1.58 17.69
N PRO A 32 -5.02 -1.37 17.72
CA PRO A 32 -4.08 -2.27 17.08
C PRO A 32 -4.28 -3.72 17.54
N LYS A 33 -4.14 -4.66 16.61
CA LYS A 33 -4.27 -6.10 16.87
C LYS A 33 -2.89 -6.75 16.95
N ALA A 34 -2.72 -7.65 17.92
CA ALA A 34 -1.49 -8.41 18.12
C ALA A 34 -1.24 -9.42 16.98
N ALA A 35 -0.01 -9.92 16.87
CA ALA A 35 0.39 -10.83 15.80
C ALA A 35 -0.36 -12.18 15.80
N ASP A 36 -0.78 -12.65 16.98
CA ASP A 36 -1.56 -13.88 17.17
C ASP A 36 -3.07 -13.73 16.93
N TYR A 37 -3.52 -12.51 16.59
CA TYR A 37 -4.92 -12.28 16.25
C TYR A 37 -5.29 -13.00 14.94
N GLU A 38 -6.40 -13.75 14.93
CA GLU A 38 -6.81 -14.58 13.79
C GLU A 38 -7.23 -13.75 12.54
N GLY A 39 -7.75 -12.55 12.74
CA GLY A 39 -8.10 -11.62 11.67
C GLY A 39 -6.93 -10.75 11.23
N PHE A 40 -7.23 -9.65 10.54
CA PHE A 40 -6.23 -8.66 10.11
C PHE A 40 -5.47 -8.11 11.33
N SER A 41 -4.15 -8.25 11.31
CA SER A 41 -3.27 -7.84 12.41
C SER A 41 -2.36 -6.67 12.01
N SER A 42 -2.50 -5.55 12.69
CA SER A 42 -1.58 -4.42 12.55
C SER A 42 -0.16 -4.75 13.02
N ALA A 43 0.01 -5.68 13.95
CA ALA A 43 1.34 -6.10 14.40
C ALA A 43 2.10 -6.82 13.28
N ARG A 44 1.45 -7.74 12.51
CA ARG A 44 2.08 -8.39 11.36
C ARG A 44 2.42 -7.40 10.25
N VAL A 45 1.57 -6.39 10.02
CA VAL A 45 1.89 -5.28 9.11
C VAL A 45 3.16 -4.56 9.56
N VAL A 46 3.29 -4.25 10.85
CA VAL A 46 4.48 -3.57 11.40
C VAL A 46 5.73 -4.44 11.29
N GLU A 47 5.61 -5.77 11.41
CA GLU A 47 6.74 -6.69 11.19
C GLU A 47 7.29 -6.60 9.77
N ASP A 48 6.42 -6.61 8.75
CA ASP A 48 6.84 -6.42 7.36
C ASP A 48 7.45 -5.02 7.14
N ILE A 49 6.82 -3.96 7.67
CA ILE A 49 7.36 -2.59 7.59
C ILE A 49 8.76 -2.50 8.21
N ALA A 50 8.99 -3.14 9.37
CA ALA A 50 10.28 -3.09 10.06
C ALA A 50 11.41 -3.72 9.23
N VAL A 51 11.12 -4.70 8.40
CA VAL A 51 12.11 -5.29 7.47
C VAL A 51 12.33 -4.37 6.28
N ILE A 52 11.24 -3.88 5.65
CA ILE A 52 11.29 -3.02 4.47
C ILE A 52 12.03 -1.71 4.77
N SER A 53 11.71 -1.08 5.89
CA SER A 53 12.23 0.24 6.28
C SER A 53 13.50 0.20 7.13
N LYS A 54 14.24 -0.91 7.09
CA LYS A 54 15.46 -1.06 7.88
C LYS A 54 16.58 -0.15 7.40
N GLU A 55 16.70 0.01 6.10
CA GLU A 55 17.72 0.82 5.43
C GLU A 55 17.07 1.69 4.35
N HIS A 56 17.78 2.73 3.91
CA HIS A 56 17.36 3.49 2.74
C HIS A 56 17.40 2.63 1.49
N HIS A 57 16.29 2.51 0.78
CA HIS A 57 16.15 1.65 -0.40
C HIS A 57 15.52 2.38 -1.59
N SER A 58 16.00 3.59 -1.82
CA SER A 58 15.62 4.41 -2.99
C SER A 58 16.36 3.98 -4.26
N VAL A 59 16.03 4.61 -5.38
CA VAL A 59 16.79 4.43 -6.65
C VAL A 59 18.30 4.74 -6.51
N ALA A 60 18.70 5.50 -5.49
CA ALA A 60 20.11 5.76 -5.17
C ALA A 60 20.76 4.68 -4.30
N HIS A 61 20.01 3.71 -3.81
CA HIS A 61 20.45 2.63 -2.94
C HIS A 61 20.08 1.27 -3.53
N PRO A 62 20.64 0.92 -4.70
CA PRO A 62 20.21 -0.26 -5.46
C PRO A 62 20.44 -1.59 -4.73
N GLU A 63 21.47 -1.70 -3.89
CA GLU A 63 21.76 -2.91 -3.13
C GLU A 63 20.73 -3.15 -2.02
N GLU A 64 20.37 -2.12 -1.27
CA GLU A 64 19.36 -2.19 -0.21
C GLU A 64 17.97 -2.40 -0.81
N ARG A 65 17.67 -1.75 -1.93
CA ARG A 65 16.43 -1.95 -2.67
C ARG A 65 16.31 -3.37 -3.20
N ALA A 66 17.40 -3.98 -3.68
CA ALA A 66 17.40 -5.37 -4.07
C ALA A 66 17.07 -6.31 -2.90
N LYS A 67 17.58 -6.04 -1.69
CA LYS A 67 17.25 -6.83 -0.48
C LYS A 67 15.76 -6.72 -0.12
N VAL A 68 15.17 -5.53 -0.23
CA VAL A 68 13.72 -5.36 -0.03
C VAL A 68 12.93 -6.14 -1.08
N ARG A 69 13.33 -6.07 -2.35
CA ARG A 69 12.71 -6.83 -3.44
C ARG A 69 12.77 -8.34 -3.19
N GLU A 70 13.93 -8.85 -2.82
CA GLU A 70 14.11 -10.27 -2.48
C GLU A 70 13.21 -10.68 -1.33
N TYR A 71 13.16 -9.89 -0.25
CA TYR A 71 12.26 -10.12 0.87
C TYR A 71 10.78 -10.19 0.42
N LEU A 72 10.33 -9.25 -0.42
CA LEU A 72 8.95 -9.21 -0.91
C LEU A 72 8.62 -10.41 -1.80
N VAL A 73 9.55 -10.84 -2.65
CA VAL A 73 9.40 -12.06 -3.45
C VAL A 73 9.24 -13.27 -2.53
N GLU A 74 10.10 -13.44 -1.53
CA GLU A 74 10.01 -14.53 -0.56
C GLU A 74 8.68 -14.49 0.23
N ARG A 75 8.24 -13.30 0.64
CA ARG A 75 6.95 -13.14 1.34
C ARG A 75 5.77 -13.56 0.48
N LEU A 76 5.71 -13.14 -0.78
CA LEU A 76 4.64 -13.49 -1.72
C LEU A 76 4.65 -15.00 -2.05
N GLN A 77 5.82 -15.59 -2.23
CA GLN A 77 5.97 -17.05 -2.39
C GLN A 77 5.53 -17.79 -1.12
N GLY A 78 5.93 -17.30 0.06
CA GLY A 78 5.53 -17.85 1.35
C GLY A 78 4.04 -17.80 1.62
N LEU A 79 3.32 -16.83 1.05
CA LEU A 79 1.86 -16.76 1.05
C LEU A 79 1.21 -17.76 0.09
N GLY A 80 1.98 -18.43 -0.77
CA GLY A 80 1.46 -19.42 -1.73
C GLY A 80 0.96 -18.80 -3.02
N ALA A 81 1.62 -17.75 -3.51
CA ALA A 81 1.36 -17.21 -4.85
C ALA A 81 1.59 -18.30 -5.91
N ASP A 82 0.68 -18.41 -6.88
CA ASP A 82 0.82 -19.36 -8.00
C ASP A 82 1.96 -18.95 -8.92
N THR A 83 2.17 -17.65 -9.09
CA THR A 83 3.31 -17.08 -9.81
C THR A 83 3.83 -15.85 -9.10
N VAL A 84 5.15 -15.65 -9.12
CA VAL A 84 5.81 -14.40 -8.76
C VAL A 84 6.78 -14.07 -9.89
N LYS A 85 6.59 -12.92 -10.54
CA LYS A 85 7.40 -12.45 -11.66
C LYS A 85 8.05 -11.12 -11.33
N LEU A 86 9.29 -10.95 -11.79
CA LEU A 86 9.98 -9.67 -11.82
C LEU A 86 9.91 -9.07 -13.23
N TYR A 87 9.60 -7.78 -13.30
CA TYR A 87 9.63 -6.99 -14.51
C TYR A 87 10.71 -5.92 -14.36
N GLY A 88 11.87 -6.17 -14.97
CA GLY A 88 13.01 -5.28 -14.94
C GLY A 88 12.97 -4.26 -16.07
N TYR A 89 13.29 -3.02 -15.76
CA TYR A 89 13.38 -1.90 -16.69
C TYR A 89 14.70 -1.18 -16.48
N ASP A 90 15.62 -1.37 -17.42
CA ASP A 90 16.98 -0.88 -17.32
C ASP A 90 17.12 0.55 -17.88
N SER A 91 18.06 1.28 -17.32
CA SER A 91 18.51 2.57 -17.85
C SER A 91 17.40 3.62 -17.98
N LEU A 92 16.45 3.63 -17.08
CA LEU A 92 15.45 4.68 -17.00
C LEU A 92 16.11 6.03 -16.71
N VAL A 93 15.64 7.07 -17.36
CA VAL A 93 16.22 8.41 -17.24
C VAL A 93 15.31 9.29 -16.40
N GLY A 94 15.79 9.72 -15.25
CA GLY A 94 15.08 10.59 -14.33
C GLY A 94 14.75 11.97 -14.90
N PRO A 95 13.87 12.73 -14.23
CA PRO A 95 13.34 13.98 -14.74
C PRO A 95 14.42 15.05 -14.91
N LYS A 96 14.49 15.67 -16.08
CA LYS A 96 15.46 16.73 -16.42
C LYS A 96 15.32 18.02 -15.58
N ASN A 97 14.20 18.20 -14.89
CA ASN A 97 13.84 19.46 -14.23
C ASN A 97 14.54 19.70 -12.91
N ARG A 98 15.30 18.75 -12.39
CA ARG A 98 16.01 18.84 -11.11
C ARG A 98 17.52 19.01 -11.24
N HIS A 99 18.01 19.50 -12.38
CA HIS A 99 19.43 19.76 -12.69
C HIS A 99 20.36 18.53 -12.61
N VAL A 100 19.84 17.34 -12.29
CA VAL A 100 20.58 16.09 -12.27
C VAL A 100 19.83 15.10 -13.14
N VAL A 101 20.44 14.72 -14.25
CA VAL A 101 20.01 13.54 -15.03
C VAL A 101 20.72 12.35 -14.40
N TYR A 102 19.97 11.45 -13.81
CA TYR A 102 20.49 10.19 -13.32
C TYR A 102 19.79 9.05 -14.05
N THR A 103 20.53 7.99 -14.24
CA THR A 103 20.02 6.75 -14.81
C THR A 103 19.88 5.76 -13.68
N PHE A 104 18.80 5.00 -13.67
CA PHE A 104 18.51 3.97 -12.68
C PHE A 104 17.73 2.83 -13.33
N ASP A 105 17.75 1.69 -12.68
CA ASP A 105 16.92 0.54 -13.05
C ASP A 105 15.73 0.46 -12.10
N ALA A 106 14.63 -0.11 -12.56
CA ALA A 106 13.45 -0.35 -11.75
C ALA A 106 12.97 -1.79 -11.97
N ASP A 107 12.56 -2.45 -10.88
CA ASP A 107 12.11 -3.84 -10.91
C ASP A 107 10.76 -3.96 -10.20
N ASN A 108 9.68 -4.11 -10.97
CA ASN A 108 8.37 -4.38 -10.39
C ASN A 108 8.20 -5.86 -10.06
N ILE A 109 7.42 -6.14 -9.03
CA ILE A 109 7.08 -7.49 -8.59
C ILE A 109 5.59 -7.71 -8.84
N LEU A 110 5.25 -8.71 -9.65
CA LEU A 110 3.88 -9.18 -9.82
C LEU A 110 3.71 -10.54 -9.19
N ALA A 111 2.75 -10.69 -8.28
CA ALA A 111 2.30 -11.96 -7.78
C ALA A 111 0.84 -12.21 -8.16
N GLU A 112 0.50 -13.46 -8.48
CA GLU A 112 -0.85 -13.87 -8.82
C GLU A 112 -1.31 -15.01 -7.91
N PHE A 113 -2.54 -14.89 -7.45
CA PHE A 113 -3.26 -15.89 -6.66
C PHE A 113 -4.57 -16.18 -7.37
N ALA A 114 -4.65 -17.29 -8.06
CA ALA A 114 -5.83 -17.69 -8.82
C ALA A 114 -6.83 -18.47 -7.96
N PRO A 115 -8.13 -18.42 -8.24
CA PRO A 115 -9.08 -19.39 -7.68
C PRO A 115 -8.79 -20.79 -8.20
N GLU A 116 -9.25 -21.84 -7.48
CA GLU A 116 -9.02 -23.25 -7.86
C GLU A 116 -9.51 -23.59 -9.27
N ASN A 117 -10.58 -22.94 -9.72
CA ASN A 117 -11.19 -23.16 -11.04
C ASN A 117 -10.93 -21.97 -11.98
N ALA A 118 -9.71 -21.44 -11.99
CA ALA A 118 -9.34 -20.34 -12.85
C ALA A 118 -9.45 -20.71 -14.35
N SER A 119 -9.82 -19.74 -15.16
CA SER A 119 -9.84 -19.80 -16.64
C SER A 119 -9.18 -18.56 -17.22
N GLU A 120 -8.99 -18.51 -18.53
CA GLU A 120 -8.44 -17.34 -19.23
C GLU A 120 -9.26 -16.05 -19.00
N ASN A 121 -10.55 -16.17 -18.69
CA ASN A 121 -11.44 -15.04 -18.43
C ASN A 121 -11.68 -14.79 -16.94
N THR A 122 -10.92 -15.41 -16.05
CA THR A 122 -11.04 -15.20 -14.61
C THR A 122 -10.74 -13.73 -14.29
N PRO A 123 -11.67 -12.98 -13.67
CA PRO A 123 -11.40 -11.61 -13.28
C PRO A 123 -10.46 -11.54 -12.07
N TYR A 124 -9.71 -10.47 -11.95
CA TYR A 124 -8.79 -10.23 -10.83
C TYR A 124 -9.09 -8.91 -10.12
N LEU A 125 -8.94 -8.94 -8.81
CA LEU A 125 -8.70 -7.77 -7.98
C LEU A 125 -7.19 -7.53 -7.92
N MET A 126 -6.73 -6.33 -8.21
CA MET A 126 -5.31 -5.98 -8.14
C MET A 126 -5.06 -5.01 -7.00
N PHE A 127 -4.13 -5.36 -6.10
CA PHE A 127 -3.56 -4.43 -5.14
C PHE A 127 -2.24 -3.88 -5.68
N VAL A 128 -2.04 -2.58 -5.51
CA VAL A 128 -0.84 -1.88 -5.93
C VAL A 128 -0.28 -1.10 -4.75
N ALA A 129 1.03 -1.12 -4.57
CA ALA A 129 1.78 -0.28 -3.65
C ALA A 129 3.20 -0.12 -4.19
N HIS A 130 3.94 0.92 -3.78
CA HIS A 130 5.33 1.02 -4.16
C HIS A 130 6.26 0.59 -3.02
N TYR A 131 7.43 0.05 -3.37
CA TYR A 131 8.36 -0.44 -2.37
C TYR A 131 9.67 0.33 -2.32
N ASP A 132 9.92 1.29 -3.21
CA ASP A 132 11.07 2.16 -3.13
C ASP A 132 10.86 3.28 -2.10
N SER A 133 11.94 3.66 -1.41
CA SER A 133 11.90 4.78 -0.49
C SER A 133 12.28 6.08 -1.18
N ARG A 134 11.88 7.20 -0.59
CA ARG A 134 12.09 8.51 -1.17
C ARG A 134 13.55 8.86 -1.37
N TYR A 135 13.89 9.23 -2.60
CA TYR A 135 15.15 9.84 -2.95
C TYR A 135 15.06 11.35 -2.69
N SER A 136 15.78 11.84 -1.68
CA SER A 136 15.90 13.28 -1.42
C SER A 136 17.19 13.82 -2.01
N GLN A 137 17.08 14.75 -2.95
CA GLN A 137 18.22 15.55 -3.37
C GLN A 137 18.48 16.67 -2.35
N PRO A 138 19.74 17.01 -2.06
CA PRO A 138 20.05 18.15 -1.22
C PRO A 138 19.51 19.43 -1.86
N MET A 139 18.61 20.11 -1.17
CA MET A 139 18.22 21.47 -1.52
C MET A 139 19.32 22.44 -1.03
N PRO A 140 19.59 23.58 -1.72
CA PRO A 140 20.70 24.46 -1.39
C PRO A 140 20.74 25.04 0.03
N LYS A 141 19.75 24.72 0.87
CA LYS A 141 19.64 25.21 2.27
C LYS A 141 19.04 24.20 3.24
N GLN A 142 18.89 22.94 2.85
CA GLN A 142 18.37 21.88 3.72
C GLN A 142 19.34 20.72 3.73
N ASP A 143 19.52 20.13 4.92
CA ASP A 143 20.17 18.84 5.03
C ASP A 143 19.43 17.79 4.19
N THR A 144 20.17 16.88 3.60
CA THR A 144 19.58 15.76 2.85
C THR A 144 18.75 14.93 3.80
N VAL A 145 17.44 14.94 3.63
CA VAL A 145 16.51 14.09 4.41
C VAL A 145 16.20 12.85 3.60
N TRP A 146 16.70 11.73 4.06
CA TRP A 146 16.40 10.41 3.50
C TRP A 146 15.20 9.83 4.23
N SER A 147 14.26 9.25 3.49
CA SER A 147 13.18 8.46 4.07
C SER A 147 13.56 6.99 4.12
N TYR A 148 13.20 6.32 5.21
CA TYR A 148 13.27 4.86 5.30
C TYR A 148 12.05 4.18 4.67
N GLY A 149 11.10 4.94 4.12
CA GLY A 149 9.93 4.39 3.44
C GLY A 149 8.94 3.63 4.35
N ALA A 150 8.95 3.85 5.67
CA ALA A 150 8.07 3.10 6.57
C ALA A 150 6.58 3.45 6.39
N ALA A 151 6.27 4.74 6.27
CA ALA A 151 4.92 5.22 6.03
C ALA A 151 4.62 5.34 4.52
N ASP A 152 5.63 5.70 3.74
CA ASP A 152 5.56 5.95 2.32
C ASP A 152 6.61 5.07 1.59
N ASP A 153 6.25 3.87 1.06
CA ASP A 153 4.95 3.23 1.18
C ASP A 153 5.05 1.80 1.78
N GLY A 154 5.99 1.59 2.71
CA GLY A 154 6.07 0.34 3.47
C GLY A 154 4.75 -0.01 4.16
N TYR A 155 3.95 1.01 4.51
CA TYR A 155 2.60 0.85 5.02
C TYR A 155 1.70 0.16 3.98
N GLY A 156 1.62 0.66 2.76
CA GLY A 156 0.80 0.09 1.69
C GLY A 156 1.22 -1.33 1.34
N VAL A 157 2.54 -1.57 1.30
CA VAL A 157 3.09 -2.91 1.08
C VAL A 157 2.68 -3.87 2.19
N GLY A 158 2.89 -3.51 3.47
CA GLY A 158 2.55 -4.36 4.61
C GLY A 158 1.05 -4.61 4.75
N VAL A 159 0.22 -3.58 4.51
CA VAL A 159 -1.25 -3.73 4.48
C VAL A 159 -1.68 -4.67 3.36
N THR A 160 -1.07 -4.57 2.19
CA THR A 160 -1.36 -5.46 1.05
C THR A 160 -1.03 -6.91 1.40
N LEU A 161 0.17 -7.19 1.93
CA LEU A 161 0.59 -8.54 2.32
C LEU A 161 -0.34 -9.15 3.37
N GLU A 162 -0.70 -8.39 4.39
CA GLU A 162 -1.62 -8.86 5.43
C GLU A 162 -3.04 -9.06 4.89
N THR A 163 -3.52 -8.16 4.02
CA THR A 163 -4.85 -8.30 3.38
C THR A 163 -4.91 -9.58 2.54
N VAL A 164 -3.92 -9.83 1.71
CA VAL A 164 -3.84 -11.06 0.90
C VAL A 164 -3.79 -12.30 1.79
N SER A 165 -3.00 -12.27 2.88
CA SER A 165 -2.95 -13.36 3.86
C SER A 165 -4.33 -13.69 4.45
N GLN A 166 -5.15 -12.67 4.74
CA GLN A 166 -6.51 -12.89 5.24
C GLN A 166 -7.46 -13.39 4.16
N LEU A 167 -7.38 -12.87 2.95
CA LEU A 167 -8.19 -13.31 1.82
C LEU A 167 -7.93 -14.78 1.49
N LEU A 168 -6.68 -15.23 1.52
CA LEU A 168 -6.28 -16.62 1.22
C LEU A 168 -6.93 -17.65 2.14
N LYS A 169 -7.37 -17.29 3.35
CA LYS A 169 -8.11 -18.18 4.24
C LYS A 169 -9.45 -18.66 3.66
N GLN A 170 -9.97 -17.95 2.68
CA GLN A 170 -11.23 -18.24 1.99
C GLN A 170 -11.02 -18.51 0.50
N ARG A 171 -9.79 -18.87 0.09
CA ARG A 171 -9.43 -19.06 -1.33
C ARG A 171 -10.31 -20.09 -2.05
N ALA A 172 -10.75 -21.13 -1.36
CA ALA A 172 -11.64 -22.16 -1.93
C ALA A 172 -13.00 -21.59 -2.41
N ASP A 173 -13.45 -20.49 -1.83
CA ASP A 173 -14.71 -19.82 -2.17
C ASP A 173 -14.56 -18.77 -3.27
N TRP A 174 -13.33 -18.49 -3.73
CA TRP A 174 -13.06 -17.41 -4.67
C TRP A 174 -13.70 -17.63 -6.03
N LYS A 175 -14.30 -16.56 -6.57
CA LYS A 175 -14.81 -16.48 -7.95
C LYS A 175 -13.90 -15.63 -8.83
N GLN A 176 -12.98 -14.91 -8.24
CA GLN A 176 -11.99 -14.03 -8.85
C GLN A 176 -10.63 -14.28 -8.22
N GLY A 177 -9.57 -14.00 -8.96
CA GLY A 177 -8.22 -14.04 -8.44
C GLY A 177 -7.79 -12.73 -7.77
N VAL A 178 -6.61 -12.77 -7.19
CA VAL A 178 -5.93 -11.59 -6.64
C VAL A 178 -4.59 -11.45 -7.32
N LYS A 179 -4.28 -10.24 -7.80
CA LYS A 179 -2.95 -9.81 -8.24
C LYS A 179 -2.39 -8.83 -7.23
N VAL A 180 -1.10 -8.92 -7.00
CA VAL A 180 -0.34 -7.93 -6.23
C VAL A 180 0.75 -7.38 -7.14
N LEU A 181 0.76 -6.08 -7.36
CA LEU A 181 1.79 -5.39 -8.11
C LEU A 181 2.52 -4.42 -7.18
N PHE A 182 3.73 -4.79 -6.77
CA PHE A 182 4.62 -3.87 -6.08
C PHE A 182 5.51 -3.17 -7.09
N THR A 183 5.38 -1.85 -7.19
CA THR A 183 6.12 -1.03 -8.13
C THR A 183 7.38 -0.46 -7.53
N ASP A 184 8.37 -0.20 -8.38
CA ASP A 184 9.64 0.42 -8.05
C ASP A 184 9.70 1.84 -8.64
N ALA A 185 10.60 2.67 -8.13
CA ALA A 185 10.87 4.01 -8.63
C ALA A 185 9.62 4.92 -8.74
N GLU A 186 8.70 4.79 -7.77
CA GLU A 186 7.53 5.66 -7.65
C GLU A 186 7.97 7.08 -7.26
N GLU A 187 8.81 7.19 -6.24
CA GLU A 187 9.25 8.42 -5.58
C GLU A 187 10.04 9.40 -6.49
N VAL A 188 10.47 8.91 -7.62
CA VAL A 188 11.14 9.72 -8.64
C VAL A 188 10.22 10.09 -9.80
N GLY A 189 8.96 9.65 -9.78
CA GLY A 189 7.94 10.02 -10.75
C GLY A 189 7.20 8.84 -11.37
N MET A 190 6.88 7.81 -10.59
CA MET A 190 6.11 6.62 -10.99
C MET A 190 6.71 5.85 -12.18
N TYR A 191 8.04 5.82 -12.29
CA TYR A 191 8.71 5.24 -13.46
C TYR A 191 8.44 3.75 -13.62
N GLY A 192 8.41 2.98 -12.52
CA GLY A 192 8.12 1.54 -12.57
C GLY A 192 6.71 1.27 -13.10
N MET A 193 5.69 2.00 -12.62
CA MET A 193 4.32 1.85 -13.10
C MET A 193 4.19 2.29 -14.56
N THR A 194 4.81 3.40 -14.95
CA THR A 194 4.79 3.88 -16.34
C THR A 194 5.42 2.85 -17.28
N ALA A 195 6.60 2.33 -16.93
CA ALA A 195 7.28 1.32 -17.73
C ALA A 195 6.47 0.01 -17.81
N GLN A 196 5.81 -0.39 -16.71
CA GLN A 196 4.91 -1.54 -16.69
C GLN A 196 3.75 -1.38 -17.69
N TRP A 197 3.10 -0.21 -17.66
CA TRP A 197 1.99 0.09 -18.56
C TRP A 197 2.42 0.14 -20.04
N GLU A 198 3.59 0.72 -20.32
CA GLU A 198 4.06 0.88 -21.68
C GLU A 198 4.58 -0.42 -22.30
N ASN A 199 5.22 -1.29 -21.51
CA ASN A 199 5.94 -2.45 -22.04
C ASN A 199 5.27 -3.80 -21.72
N ASN A 200 4.46 -3.90 -20.68
CA ASN A 200 3.85 -5.15 -20.21
C ASN A 200 2.39 -4.93 -19.80
N LYS A 201 1.62 -4.34 -20.69
CA LYS A 201 0.23 -3.95 -20.46
C LYS A 201 -0.68 -5.14 -20.16
N GLU A 202 -0.32 -6.33 -20.65
CA GLU A 202 -1.06 -7.58 -20.42
C GLU A 202 -1.20 -7.96 -18.93
N VAL A 203 -0.35 -7.41 -18.06
CA VAL A 203 -0.46 -7.58 -16.60
C VAL A 203 -1.82 -7.08 -16.08
N PHE A 204 -2.40 -6.10 -16.75
CA PHE A 204 -3.67 -5.49 -16.38
C PHE A 204 -4.89 -6.18 -17.04
N ASP A 205 -4.65 -7.17 -17.90
CA ASP A 205 -5.74 -7.93 -18.50
C ASP A 205 -6.55 -8.66 -17.42
N ASN A 206 -7.86 -8.67 -17.58
CA ASN A 206 -8.83 -9.24 -16.63
C ASN A 206 -8.84 -8.59 -15.24
N VAL A 207 -8.18 -7.46 -15.03
CA VAL A 207 -8.30 -6.70 -13.78
C VAL A 207 -9.60 -5.92 -13.78
N GLY A 208 -10.56 -6.36 -12.96
CA GLY A 208 -11.87 -5.72 -12.82
C GLY A 208 -11.87 -4.57 -11.82
N LEU A 209 -10.97 -4.58 -10.86
CA LEU A 209 -10.77 -3.52 -9.87
C LEU A 209 -9.29 -3.45 -9.49
N MET A 210 -8.77 -2.24 -9.46
CA MET A 210 -7.43 -1.95 -8.94
C MET A 210 -7.55 -1.07 -7.69
N VAL A 211 -6.84 -1.43 -6.64
CA VAL A 211 -6.74 -0.68 -5.39
C VAL A 211 -5.29 -0.30 -5.17
N ASN A 212 -4.98 0.97 -5.34
CA ASN A 212 -3.67 1.53 -4.95
C ASN A 212 -3.73 1.91 -3.48
N ILE A 213 -2.81 1.36 -2.68
CA ILE A 213 -2.68 1.69 -1.27
C ILE A 213 -1.46 2.58 -1.17
N GLU A 214 -1.69 3.82 -0.72
CA GLU A 214 -0.72 4.91 -0.78
C GLU A 214 -0.68 5.66 0.55
N ALA A 215 0.49 6.16 0.90
CA ALA A 215 0.67 6.88 2.14
C ALA A 215 0.12 8.30 2.08
N ARG A 216 -0.51 8.70 3.18
CA ARG A 216 -1.04 10.06 3.40
C ARG A 216 -0.39 10.76 4.58
N GLY A 217 0.77 10.27 5.00
CA GLY A 217 1.47 10.75 6.18
C GLY A 217 1.17 9.90 7.43
N PRO A 218 1.80 10.23 8.58
CA PRO A 218 1.84 9.35 9.74
C PRO A 218 0.56 9.38 10.60
N TRP A 219 -0.43 10.21 10.28
CA TRP A 219 -1.60 10.45 11.13
C TRP A 219 -2.89 10.48 10.33
N GLY A 220 -3.96 10.00 10.96
CA GLY A 220 -5.33 10.12 10.46
C GLY A 220 -5.92 8.81 9.93
N PRO A 221 -7.21 8.83 9.58
CA PRO A 221 -7.88 7.69 8.99
C PRO A 221 -7.43 7.47 7.54
N ALA A 222 -7.56 6.23 7.08
CA ALA A 222 -7.48 5.93 5.65
C ALA A 222 -8.62 6.63 4.90
N LEU A 223 -8.30 7.21 3.76
CA LEU A 223 -9.25 7.94 2.92
C LEU A 223 -9.24 7.34 1.52
N LEU A 224 -10.42 7.07 0.98
CA LEU A 224 -10.62 6.86 -0.44
C LEU A 224 -11.00 8.20 -1.06
N PHE A 225 -10.22 8.69 -2.03
CA PHE A 225 -10.46 10.01 -2.58
C PHE A 225 -10.44 10.11 -4.10
N GLU A 226 -10.25 9.01 -4.78
CA GLU A 226 -10.39 8.96 -6.23
C GLU A 226 -10.89 7.60 -6.67
N THR A 227 -11.87 7.61 -7.55
CA THR A 227 -12.38 6.42 -8.25
C THR A 227 -12.58 6.75 -9.71
N CYS A 228 -12.16 5.90 -10.60
CA CYS A 228 -12.39 6.02 -12.03
C CYS A 228 -12.98 4.73 -12.63
#